data_53dc2b0d4bf94016dfdc191214bfbdd6
#
_entry.id   53dc2b0d4bf94016dfdc191214bfbdd6
#
_cell.length_a   1.000
_cell.length_b   1.000
_cell.length_c   1.000
_cell.angle_alpha   90.00
_cell.angle_beta   90.00
_cell.angle_gamma   90.00
#
_symmetry.space_group_name_H-M   'P 1'
#
loop_
_entity.id
_entity.type
_entity.pdbx_description
1 polymer ?
#
loop_
_entity_poly.entity_id
_entity_poly.type
_entity_poly.pdbx_seq_one_letter_code
_entity_poly.pdbx_strand_id
1 'polypeptide(L)'
;MLCRYERTIFKSDKGFCIFSYSTEDQSVPKEAHNRSFYHDDKIHFTAIGYHLVASNAVEVELDGTWENSKHGLQLSVSMCKEIVPTNQAGILAYLSSGVIKGVGPEIAKAIVARFGDKTMEVLDKEPQKLLSIKGIAQRKLKAIIASYEETKALSDLMIYLAPFGVSMKKAAMIKEEFGDNSLKIVKSDPFQLCKIKGFGFMTVDSIARKTKVSLKHPMRYS
;
A
#
# COMPACT_ATOMS: atom_id res chain seq x y z
N MET A 1 1.83 10.09 9.63
CA MET A 1 3.10 10.81 9.44
C MET A 1 3.69 10.51 8.07
N LEU A 2 4.32 11.50 7.43
CA LEU A 2 4.96 11.34 6.13
C LEU A 2 6.37 10.77 6.31
N CYS A 3 6.69 9.68 5.60
CA CYS A 3 7.91 8.92 5.79
C CYS A 3 8.51 8.49 4.46
N ARG A 4 9.81 8.16 4.49
CA ARG A 4 10.53 7.57 3.36
C ARG A 4 11.18 6.26 3.79
N TYR A 5 11.04 5.23 2.94
CA TYR A 5 11.69 3.96 3.15
C TYR A 5 13.22 4.09 3.03
N GLU A 6 13.95 3.47 3.94
CA GLU A 6 15.41 3.46 3.94
C GLU A 6 15.97 2.07 3.60
N ARG A 7 15.59 1.08 4.38
CA ARG A 7 16.07 -0.30 4.16
C ARG A 7 15.14 -1.36 4.73
N THR A 8 15.24 -2.55 4.14
CA THR A 8 14.64 -3.76 4.70
C THR A 8 15.52 -4.30 5.84
N ILE A 9 14.90 -4.56 6.99
CA ILE A 9 15.51 -5.30 8.10
C ILE A 9 15.08 -6.77 7.99
N PHE A 10 13.79 -7.01 7.76
CA PHE A 10 13.24 -8.34 7.58
C PHE A 10 12.00 -8.28 6.67
N LYS A 11 11.80 -9.34 5.86
CA LYS A 11 10.60 -9.54 5.07
C LYS A 11 10.30 -11.04 5.00
N SER A 12 9.09 -11.42 5.38
CA SER A 12 8.62 -12.82 5.28
C SER A 12 7.92 -13.08 3.95
N ASP A 13 7.82 -14.35 3.54
CA ASP A 13 7.08 -14.77 2.35
C ASP A 13 5.58 -14.47 2.45
N LYS A 14 5.05 -14.34 3.67
CA LYS A 14 3.65 -13.98 3.96
C LYS A 14 3.41 -12.47 4.01
N GLY A 15 4.36 -11.66 3.54
CA GLY A 15 4.24 -10.21 3.43
C GLY A 15 4.43 -9.43 4.72
N PHE A 16 4.80 -10.07 5.86
CA PHE A 16 5.19 -9.34 7.06
C PHE A 16 6.56 -8.70 6.87
N CYS A 17 6.68 -7.43 7.26
CA CYS A 17 7.87 -6.61 7.04
C CYS A 17 8.32 -5.95 8.33
N ILE A 18 9.64 -5.81 8.47
CA ILE A 18 10.31 -4.94 9.42
C ILE A 18 11.24 -4.04 8.59
N PHE A 19 10.90 -2.77 8.49
CA PHE A 19 11.64 -1.81 7.68
C PHE A 19 12.11 -0.63 8.51
N SER A 20 13.20 0.00 8.07
CA SER A 20 13.62 1.31 8.57
C SER A 20 13.01 2.37 7.66
N TYR A 21 12.45 3.40 8.29
CA TYR A 21 11.93 4.61 7.65
C TYR A 21 12.58 5.85 8.23
N SER A 22 12.60 6.92 7.45
CA SER A 22 12.97 8.26 7.90
C SER A 22 11.78 9.23 7.79
N THR A 23 11.77 10.24 8.66
CA THR A 23 10.77 11.31 8.66
C THR A 23 11.35 12.60 9.22
N GLU A 24 10.72 13.73 8.92
CA GLU A 24 10.97 15.03 9.55
C GLU A 24 9.96 15.34 10.67
N ASP A 25 9.00 14.43 10.89
CA ASP A 25 7.93 14.59 11.87
C ASP A 25 8.47 14.42 13.30
N GLN A 26 8.44 15.51 14.07
CA GLN A 26 8.95 15.56 15.44
C GLN A 26 8.05 14.85 16.46
N SER A 27 6.90 14.34 16.05
CA SER A 27 6.00 13.56 16.91
C SER A 27 6.50 12.14 17.19
N VAL A 28 7.54 11.68 16.51
CA VAL A 28 8.18 10.38 16.75
C VAL A 28 8.81 10.37 18.13
N PRO A 29 8.45 9.39 19.02
CA PRO A 29 9.06 9.28 20.34
C PRO A 29 10.59 9.16 20.28
N LYS A 30 11.30 9.87 21.14
CA LYS A 30 12.77 9.87 21.16
C LYS A 30 13.37 8.48 21.36
N GLU A 31 12.67 7.62 22.09
CA GLU A 31 13.02 6.24 22.37
C GLU A 31 12.98 5.35 21.12
N ALA A 32 12.25 5.79 20.07
CA ALA A 32 12.15 5.09 18.80
C ALA A 32 13.26 5.50 17.81
N HIS A 33 14.07 6.52 18.12
CA HIS A 33 15.08 7.05 17.21
C HIS A 33 16.27 6.08 17.04
N ASN A 34 16.49 5.61 15.82
CA ASN A 34 17.62 4.76 15.41
C ASN A 34 18.81 5.64 14.97
N ARG A 35 19.63 6.11 15.92
CA ARG A 35 20.72 7.07 15.65
C ARG A 35 22.02 6.45 15.14
N SER A 36 22.21 5.13 15.21
CA SER A 36 23.53 4.51 15.06
C SER A 36 24.09 4.43 13.64
N PHE A 37 23.28 4.65 12.62
CA PHE A 37 23.69 4.37 11.22
C PHE A 37 23.47 5.55 10.25
N TYR A 38 22.90 6.66 10.70
CA TYR A 38 22.51 7.76 9.83
C TYR A 38 23.19 9.05 10.28
N HIS A 39 23.69 9.81 9.31
CA HIS A 39 24.42 11.08 9.53
C HIS A 39 23.65 12.25 8.90
N ASP A 40 22.33 12.18 8.88
CA ASP A 40 21.45 13.23 8.39
C ASP A 40 20.59 13.82 9.51
N ASP A 41 19.87 14.90 9.22
CA ASP A 41 19.03 15.61 10.17
C ASP A 41 17.63 14.98 10.35
N LYS A 42 17.40 13.79 9.75
CA LYS A 42 16.11 13.10 9.80
C LYS A 42 16.02 12.17 11.02
N ILE A 43 14.79 11.91 11.41
CA ILE A 43 14.48 10.92 12.42
C ILE A 43 14.30 9.56 11.73
N HIS A 44 15.15 8.60 12.12
CA HIS A 44 15.07 7.23 11.62
C HIS A 44 14.45 6.33 12.69
N PHE A 45 13.52 5.49 12.28
CA PHE A 45 12.81 4.57 13.19
C PHE A 45 12.51 3.24 12.51
N THR A 46 12.15 2.25 13.31
CA THR A 46 11.72 0.94 12.82
C THR A 46 10.19 0.89 12.75
N ALA A 47 9.67 0.44 11.62
CA ALA A 47 8.26 0.14 11.44
C ALA A 47 8.05 -1.33 11.10
N ILE A 48 6.99 -1.92 11.68
CA ILE A 48 6.57 -3.29 11.44
C ILE A 48 5.15 -3.33 10.91
N GLY A 49 4.88 -4.26 10.02
CA GLY A 49 3.54 -4.43 9.45
C GLY A 49 3.52 -5.38 8.27
N TYR A 50 2.36 -5.48 7.64
CA TYR A 50 2.20 -6.30 6.45
C TYR A 50 2.14 -5.40 5.21
N HIS A 51 2.78 -5.85 4.12
CA HIS A 51 2.78 -5.16 2.81
C HIS A 51 3.21 -3.69 2.90
N LEU A 52 4.18 -3.40 3.76
CA LEU A 52 4.80 -2.07 3.82
C LEU A 52 5.52 -1.78 2.50
N VAL A 53 5.50 -0.53 2.10
CA VAL A 53 6.15 -0.07 0.87
C VAL A 53 7.66 -0.06 1.06
N ALA A 54 8.38 -0.78 0.20
CA ALA A 54 9.84 -0.87 0.17
C ALA A 54 10.40 -0.12 -1.04
N SER A 55 10.12 1.17 -1.14
CA SER A 55 10.61 2.02 -2.22
C SER A 55 11.05 3.38 -1.67
N ASN A 56 12.28 3.75 -1.94
CA ASN A 56 12.81 5.09 -1.64
C ASN A 56 12.41 6.15 -2.70
N ALA A 57 11.75 5.71 -3.77
CA ALA A 57 11.29 6.58 -4.86
C ALA A 57 9.99 7.31 -4.54
N VAL A 58 9.28 6.89 -3.50
CA VAL A 58 8.00 7.50 -3.08
C VAL A 58 8.02 7.78 -1.59
N GLU A 59 7.28 8.80 -1.20
CA GLU A 59 6.93 9.02 0.20
C GLU A 59 5.71 8.20 0.54
N VAL A 60 5.62 7.78 1.79
CA VAL A 60 4.50 7.04 2.33
C VAL A 60 3.92 7.75 3.54
N GLU A 61 2.62 7.76 3.64
CA GLU A 61 1.93 8.14 4.86
C GLU A 61 1.75 6.89 5.72
N LEU A 62 2.40 6.87 6.88
CA LEU A 62 2.27 5.81 7.88
C LEU A 62 1.39 6.26 9.03
N ASP A 63 0.48 5.38 9.44
CA ASP A 63 -0.28 5.49 10.68
C ASP A 63 -0.20 4.17 11.45
N GLY A 64 -0.22 4.25 12.79
CA GLY A 64 -0.07 3.08 13.64
C GLY A 64 0.12 3.43 15.11
N THR A 65 0.50 2.43 15.89
CA THR A 65 0.75 2.55 17.33
C THR A 65 2.20 2.23 17.64
N TRP A 66 2.78 2.97 18.59
CA TRP A 66 4.12 2.69 19.07
C TRP A 66 4.09 1.54 20.08
N GLU A 67 4.87 0.49 19.82
CA GLU A 67 4.91 -0.72 20.63
C GLU A 67 6.35 -1.05 21.06
N ASN A 68 6.53 -1.45 22.32
CA ASN A 68 7.80 -1.91 22.81
C ASN A 68 8.11 -3.33 22.32
N SER A 69 9.32 -3.53 21.83
CA SER A 69 9.87 -4.83 21.47
C SER A 69 11.18 -5.10 22.17
N LYS A 70 11.71 -6.30 22.04
CA LYS A 70 13.06 -6.63 22.53
C LYS A 70 14.19 -5.82 21.86
N HIS A 71 13.88 -5.12 20.79
CA HIS A 71 14.83 -4.29 20.01
C HIS A 71 14.56 -2.79 20.15
N GLY A 72 13.71 -2.39 21.10
CA GLY A 72 13.30 -1.01 21.33
C GLY A 72 11.90 -0.69 20.86
N LEU A 73 11.55 0.60 20.89
CA LEU A 73 10.25 1.11 20.49
C LEU A 73 10.16 1.13 18.95
N GLN A 74 9.10 0.59 18.42
CA GLN A 74 8.84 0.46 16.96
C GLN A 74 7.40 0.84 16.63
N LEU A 75 7.16 1.31 15.41
CA LEU A 75 5.82 1.63 14.93
C LEU A 75 5.15 0.36 14.39
N SER A 76 4.08 -0.09 15.04
CA SER A 76 3.17 -1.13 14.54
C SER A 76 2.18 -0.48 13.56
N VAL A 77 2.44 -0.64 12.26
CA VAL A 77 1.73 0.08 11.20
C VAL A 77 0.35 -0.53 10.96
N SER A 78 -0.67 0.29 11.10
CA SER A 78 -2.07 -0.03 10.78
C SER A 78 -2.45 0.42 9.37
N MET A 79 -1.86 1.52 8.87
CA MET A 79 -2.07 2.03 7.53
C MET A 79 -0.73 2.47 6.92
N CYS A 80 -0.49 2.05 5.67
CA CYS A 80 0.62 2.52 4.83
C CYS A 80 0.04 2.92 3.48
N LYS A 81 0.12 4.21 3.16
CA LYS A 81 -0.40 4.77 1.91
C LYS A 81 0.75 5.38 1.12
N GLU A 82 0.94 4.94 -0.11
CA GLU A 82 1.87 5.58 -1.03
C GLU A 82 1.37 6.97 -1.42
N ILE A 83 2.24 7.95 -1.36
CA ILE A 83 1.99 9.28 -1.92
C ILE A 83 2.41 9.23 -3.38
N VAL A 84 1.43 9.09 -4.27
CA VAL A 84 1.67 9.06 -5.72
C VAL A 84 2.23 10.41 -6.14
N PRO A 85 3.43 10.45 -6.72
CA PRO A 85 4.03 11.70 -7.15
C PRO A 85 3.25 12.32 -8.32
N THR A 86 3.14 13.65 -8.30
CA THR A 86 2.43 14.43 -9.32
C THR A 86 3.34 15.14 -10.30
N ASN A 87 4.63 15.23 -10.00
CA ASN A 87 5.63 15.83 -10.91
C ASN A 87 6.40 14.74 -11.66
N GLN A 88 6.95 15.10 -12.82
CA GLN A 88 7.65 14.16 -13.73
C GLN A 88 8.82 13.46 -13.07
N ALA A 89 9.60 14.14 -12.25
CA ALA A 89 10.76 13.55 -11.58
C ALA A 89 10.34 12.45 -10.59
N GLY A 90 9.31 12.71 -9.78
CA GLY A 90 8.76 11.73 -8.85
C GLY A 90 8.08 10.56 -9.58
N ILE A 91 7.33 10.83 -10.65
CA ILE A 91 6.70 9.80 -11.49
C ILE A 91 7.78 8.89 -12.10
N LEU A 92 8.87 9.48 -12.61
CA LEU A 92 9.99 8.73 -13.15
C LEU A 92 10.64 7.84 -12.09
N ALA A 93 10.89 8.38 -10.90
CA ALA A 93 11.44 7.64 -9.78
C ALA A 93 10.52 6.48 -9.36
N TYR A 94 9.22 6.73 -9.26
CA TYR A 94 8.20 5.73 -8.94
C TYR A 94 8.19 4.58 -9.95
N LEU A 95 8.09 4.89 -11.24
CA LEU A 95 8.06 3.87 -12.29
C LEU A 95 9.37 3.08 -12.38
N SER A 96 10.51 3.73 -12.10
CA SER A 96 11.84 3.10 -12.15
C SER A 96 12.15 2.22 -10.94
N SER A 97 11.39 2.34 -9.85
CA SER A 97 11.65 1.64 -8.59
C SER A 97 11.36 0.14 -8.62
N GLY A 98 10.74 -0.37 -9.69
CA GLY A 98 10.34 -1.77 -9.81
C GLY A 98 9.03 -2.14 -9.12
N VAL A 99 8.30 -1.16 -8.57
CA VAL A 99 6.95 -1.36 -8.00
C VAL A 99 6.00 -1.92 -9.05
N ILE A 100 6.11 -1.45 -10.30
CA ILE A 100 5.30 -1.96 -11.42
C ILE A 100 6.15 -2.94 -12.23
N LYS A 101 5.78 -4.22 -12.20
CA LYS A 101 6.47 -5.27 -12.97
C LYS A 101 6.42 -4.96 -14.47
N GLY A 102 7.55 -5.12 -15.15
CA GLY A 102 7.67 -4.85 -16.58
C GLY A 102 8.05 -3.41 -16.94
N VAL A 103 8.12 -2.50 -15.97
CA VAL A 103 8.61 -1.14 -16.17
C VAL A 103 10.00 -1.02 -15.52
N GLY A 104 11.05 -1.11 -16.34
CA GLY A 104 12.43 -0.79 -15.91
C GLY A 104 12.75 0.67 -16.19
N PRO A 105 13.95 1.15 -15.74
CA PRO A 105 14.34 2.56 -15.86
C PRO A 105 14.23 3.15 -17.27
N GLU A 106 14.63 2.41 -18.30
CA GLU A 106 14.57 2.89 -19.70
C GLU A 106 13.13 3.05 -20.19
N ILE A 107 12.26 2.10 -19.84
CA ILE A 107 10.84 2.19 -20.18
C ILE A 107 10.16 3.31 -19.39
N ALA A 108 10.49 3.46 -18.11
CA ALA A 108 9.99 4.55 -17.29
C ALA A 108 10.34 5.92 -17.88
N LYS A 109 11.61 6.12 -18.29
CA LYS A 109 12.05 7.33 -18.99
C LYS A 109 11.23 7.58 -20.27
N ALA A 110 11.04 6.55 -21.10
CA ALA A 110 10.30 6.69 -22.35
C ALA A 110 8.81 7.03 -22.11
N ILE A 111 8.19 6.43 -21.09
CA ILE A 111 6.81 6.72 -20.70
C ILE A 111 6.68 8.18 -20.23
N VAL A 112 7.53 8.61 -19.28
CA VAL A 112 7.46 9.96 -18.74
C VAL A 112 7.82 11.01 -19.78
N ALA A 113 8.80 10.75 -20.66
CA ALA A 113 9.12 11.63 -21.78
C ALA A 113 7.93 11.81 -22.74
N ARG A 114 7.09 10.80 -22.91
CA ARG A 114 5.93 10.83 -23.81
C ARG A 114 4.71 11.49 -23.18
N PHE A 115 4.42 11.21 -21.90
CA PHE A 115 3.18 11.58 -21.24
C PHE A 115 3.34 12.64 -20.14
N GLY A 116 4.57 12.91 -19.69
CA GLY A 116 4.86 13.93 -18.67
C GLY A 116 4.08 13.70 -17.38
N ASP A 117 3.49 14.77 -16.86
CA ASP A 117 2.69 14.75 -15.63
C ASP A 117 1.39 13.94 -15.76
N LYS A 118 0.95 13.66 -17.01
CA LYS A 118 -0.25 12.84 -17.30
C LYS A 118 0.03 11.33 -17.27
N THR A 119 1.26 10.91 -17.00
CA THR A 119 1.65 9.50 -17.03
C THR A 119 0.77 8.62 -16.14
N MET A 120 0.49 9.07 -14.91
CA MET A 120 -0.34 8.31 -13.97
C MET A 120 -1.80 8.23 -14.43
N GLU A 121 -2.32 9.30 -15.04
CA GLU A 121 -3.66 9.31 -15.62
C GLU A 121 -3.76 8.36 -16.83
N VAL A 122 -2.72 8.30 -17.66
CA VAL A 122 -2.66 7.36 -18.80
C VAL A 122 -2.63 5.91 -18.31
N LEU A 123 -1.84 5.60 -17.29
CA LEU A 123 -1.83 4.26 -16.68
C LEU A 123 -3.21 3.86 -16.13
N ASP A 124 -3.92 4.80 -15.55
CA ASP A 124 -5.21 4.57 -14.89
C ASP A 124 -6.38 4.46 -15.87
N LYS A 125 -6.46 5.37 -16.86
CA LYS A 125 -7.62 5.53 -17.73
C LYS A 125 -7.41 5.01 -19.15
N GLU A 126 -6.20 5.12 -19.68
CA GLU A 126 -5.89 4.88 -21.09
C GLU A 126 -4.59 4.07 -21.30
N PRO A 127 -4.41 2.93 -20.61
CA PRO A 127 -3.14 2.20 -20.62
C PRO A 127 -2.74 1.72 -22.04
N GLN A 128 -3.68 1.61 -22.97
CA GLN A 128 -3.40 1.26 -24.36
C GLN A 128 -2.46 2.25 -25.06
N LYS A 129 -2.42 3.51 -24.64
CA LYS A 129 -1.50 4.52 -25.16
C LYS A 129 -0.03 4.14 -24.95
N LEU A 130 0.28 3.28 -23.97
CA LEU A 130 1.62 2.77 -23.73
C LEU A 130 2.18 1.93 -24.89
N LEU A 131 1.32 1.41 -25.79
CA LEU A 131 1.78 0.72 -27.01
C LEU A 131 2.56 1.63 -27.96
N SER A 132 2.41 2.95 -27.82
CA SER A 132 3.21 3.92 -28.59
C SER A 132 4.68 4.00 -28.14
N ILE A 133 5.02 3.37 -27.02
CA ILE A 133 6.37 3.36 -26.46
C ILE A 133 7.15 2.18 -27.02
N LYS A 134 8.32 2.47 -27.59
CA LYS A 134 9.22 1.42 -28.10
C LYS A 134 9.62 0.46 -26.95
N GLY A 135 9.42 -0.83 -27.18
CA GLY A 135 9.70 -1.88 -26.18
C GLY A 135 8.52 -2.27 -25.32
N ILE A 136 7.31 -1.69 -25.54
CA ILE A 136 6.06 -2.12 -24.95
C ILE A 136 5.20 -2.75 -26.06
N ALA A 137 5.23 -4.08 -26.14
CA ALA A 137 4.30 -4.86 -26.96
C ALA A 137 3.09 -5.31 -26.13
N GLN A 138 2.06 -5.85 -26.77
CA GLN A 138 0.79 -6.23 -26.16
C GLN A 138 0.95 -7.15 -24.94
N ARG A 139 1.87 -8.12 -24.99
CA ARG A 139 2.16 -9.01 -23.86
C ARG A 139 2.70 -8.24 -22.65
N LYS A 140 3.61 -7.30 -22.90
CA LYS A 140 4.22 -6.48 -21.87
C LYS A 140 3.24 -5.47 -21.28
N LEU A 141 2.41 -4.87 -22.12
CA LEU A 141 1.31 -3.99 -21.69
C LEU A 141 0.39 -4.71 -20.71
N LYS A 142 -0.04 -5.94 -21.03
CA LYS A 142 -0.89 -6.74 -20.11
C LYS A 142 -0.23 -6.95 -18.74
N ALA A 143 1.08 -7.27 -18.72
CA ALA A 143 1.80 -7.45 -17.48
C ALA A 143 1.93 -6.15 -16.66
N ILE A 144 2.16 -5.02 -17.32
CA ILE A 144 2.23 -3.69 -16.70
C ILE A 144 0.87 -3.33 -16.07
N ILE A 145 -0.21 -3.49 -16.83
CA ILE A 145 -1.57 -3.19 -16.36
C ILE A 145 -1.91 -4.04 -15.14
N ALA A 146 -1.73 -5.36 -15.24
CA ALA A 146 -2.04 -6.29 -14.14
C ALA A 146 -1.27 -5.92 -12.86
N SER A 147 0.03 -5.60 -12.97
CA SER A 147 0.85 -5.21 -11.82
C SER A 147 0.42 -3.86 -11.22
N TYR A 148 0.07 -2.89 -12.06
CA TYR A 148 -0.42 -1.59 -11.63
C TYR A 148 -1.77 -1.70 -10.90
N GLU A 149 -2.72 -2.44 -11.48
CA GLU A 149 -4.03 -2.67 -10.89
C GLU A 149 -3.95 -3.44 -9.57
N GLU A 150 -3.05 -4.44 -9.47
CA GLU A 150 -2.83 -5.19 -8.23
C GLU A 150 -2.35 -4.26 -7.10
N THR A 151 -1.39 -3.39 -7.38
CA THR A 151 -0.84 -2.43 -6.41
C THR A 151 -1.92 -1.43 -5.97
N LYS A 152 -2.67 -0.88 -6.93
CA LYS A 152 -3.75 0.06 -6.67
C LYS A 152 -4.89 -0.57 -5.86
N ALA A 153 -5.34 -1.77 -6.23
CA ALA A 153 -6.46 -2.43 -5.58
C ALA A 153 -6.19 -2.73 -4.09
N LEU A 154 -4.96 -3.11 -3.73
CA LEU A 154 -4.62 -3.31 -2.32
C LEU A 154 -4.61 -1.98 -1.56
N SER A 155 -4.05 -0.92 -2.14
CA SER A 155 -4.04 0.41 -1.55
C SER A 155 -5.46 0.94 -1.31
N ASP A 156 -6.33 0.85 -2.32
CA ASP A 156 -7.73 1.27 -2.22
C ASP A 156 -8.50 0.49 -1.15
N LEU A 157 -8.27 -0.82 -1.06
CA LEU A 157 -8.89 -1.68 -0.03
C LEU A 157 -8.44 -1.25 1.37
N MET A 158 -7.16 -0.98 1.56
CA MET A 158 -6.60 -0.57 2.84
C MET A 158 -7.13 0.80 3.27
N ILE A 159 -7.14 1.78 2.36
CA ILE A 159 -7.70 3.12 2.61
C ILE A 159 -9.18 3.00 3.03
N TYR A 160 -9.94 2.16 2.33
CA TYR A 160 -11.34 1.95 2.64
C TYR A 160 -11.56 1.31 4.02
N LEU A 161 -10.71 0.36 4.42
CA LEU A 161 -10.85 -0.41 5.66
C LEU A 161 -10.23 0.27 6.89
N ALA A 162 -9.34 1.25 6.71
CA ALA A 162 -8.65 1.95 7.81
C ALA A 162 -9.61 2.53 8.87
N PRO A 163 -10.73 3.22 8.52
CA PRO A 163 -11.66 3.78 9.50
C PRO A 163 -12.38 2.75 10.38
N PHE A 164 -12.29 1.46 10.01
CA PHE A 164 -12.91 0.35 10.76
C PHE A 164 -11.90 -0.38 11.67
N GLY A 165 -10.67 0.12 11.78
CA GLY A 165 -9.61 -0.52 12.56
C GLY A 165 -9.18 -1.87 12.00
N VAL A 166 -9.38 -2.12 10.70
CA VAL A 166 -8.92 -3.34 10.04
C VAL A 166 -7.45 -3.20 9.73
N SER A 167 -6.63 -4.05 10.35
CA SER A 167 -5.18 -4.04 10.14
C SER A 167 -4.80 -4.41 8.71
N MET A 168 -3.59 -4.00 8.28
CA MET A 168 -3.03 -4.36 6.97
C MET A 168 -2.98 -5.88 6.75
N LYS A 169 -2.68 -6.67 7.81
CA LYS A 169 -2.74 -8.12 7.76
C LYS A 169 -4.12 -8.62 7.34
N LYS A 170 -5.17 -8.07 7.95
CA LYS A 170 -6.56 -8.44 7.63
C LYS A 170 -6.96 -7.99 6.23
N ALA A 171 -6.54 -6.80 5.78
CA ALA A 171 -6.77 -6.33 4.42
C ALA A 171 -6.08 -7.25 3.37
N ALA A 172 -4.86 -7.70 3.66
CA ALA A 172 -4.16 -8.67 2.82
C ALA A 172 -4.90 -10.02 2.73
N MET A 173 -5.43 -10.53 3.86
CA MET A 173 -6.23 -11.75 3.87
C MET A 173 -7.52 -11.62 3.04
N ILE A 174 -8.16 -10.45 3.05
CA ILE A 174 -9.32 -10.16 2.18
C ILE A 174 -8.90 -10.21 0.71
N LYS A 175 -7.75 -9.60 0.38
CA LYS A 175 -7.24 -9.60 -0.99
C LYS A 175 -6.86 -11.00 -1.46
N GLU A 176 -6.28 -11.82 -0.59
CA GLU A 176 -5.94 -13.21 -0.86
C GLU A 176 -7.19 -14.06 -1.14
N GLU A 177 -8.26 -13.88 -0.35
CA GLU A 177 -9.51 -14.65 -0.47
C GLU A 177 -10.35 -14.24 -1.68
N PHE A 178 -10.51 -12.94 -1.92
CA PHE A 178 -11.46 -12.40 -2.91
C PHE A 178 -10.80 -11.78 -4.16
N GLY A 179 -9.47 -11.73 -4.20
CA GLY A 179 -8.73 -11.19 -5.35
C GLY A 179 -9.12 -9.76 -5.70
N ASP A 180 -9.35 -9.49 -6.98
CA ASP A 180 -9.70 -8.15 -7.49
C ASP A 180 -11.12 -7.71 -7.11
N ASN A 181 -11.97 -8.63 -6.67
CA ASN A 181 -13.31 -8.32 -6.18
C ASN A 181 -13.35 -7.86 -4.72
N SER A 182 -12.22 -7.84 -4.00
CA SER A 182 -12.14 -7.57 -2.57
C SER A 182 -12.88 -6.29 -2.17
N LEU A 183 -12.58 -5.17 -2.80
CA LEU A 183 -13.20 -3.88 -2.47
C LEU A 183 -14.70 -3.88 -2.79
N LYS A 184 -15.10 -4.50 -3.89
CA LYS A 184 -16.50 -4.63 -4.28
C LYS A 184 -17.28 -5.46 -3.25
N ILE A 185 -16.75 -6.60 -2.83
CA ILE A 185 -17.36 -7.49 -1.83
C ILE A 185 -17.50 -6.76 -0.49
N VAL A 186 -16.44 -6.12 -0.01
CA VAL A 186 -16.47 -5.36 1.26
C VAL A 186 -17.53 -4.26 1.23
N LYS A 187 -17.76 -3.61 0.08
CA LYS A 187 -18.76 -2.56 -0.08
C LYS A 187 -20.18 -3.09 -0.24
N SER A 188 -20.37 -4.22 -0.93
CA SER A 188 -21.70 -4.75 -1.26
C SER A 188 -22.22 -5.78 -0.27
N ASP A 189 -21.36 -6.65 0.26
CA ASP A 189 -21.69 -7.72 1.20
C ASP A 189 -20.52 -8.00 2.17
N PRO A 190 -20.30 -7.11 3.14
CA PRO A 190 -19.20 -7.26 4.10
C PRO A 190 -19.31 -8.53 4.96
N PHE A 191 -20.50 -9.17 5.06
CA PHE A 191 -20.67 -10.42 5.82
C PHE A 191 -19.91 -11.59 5.22
N GLN A 192 -19.52 -11.55 3.94
CA GLN A 192 -18.61 -12.53 3.36
C GLN A 192 -17.27 -12.60 4.11
N LEU A 193 -16.84 -11.52 4.76
CA LEU A 193 -15.62 -11.47 5.55
C LEU A 193 -15.65 -12.42 6.75
N CYS A 194 -16.82 -12.81 7.24
CA CYS A 194 -16.96 -13.81 8.32
C CYS A 194 -16.40 -15.19 7.94
N LYS A 195 -16.23 -15.48 6.64
CA LYS A 195 -15.60 -16.70 6.14
C LYS A 195 -14.09 -16.72 6.36
N ILE A 196 -13.48 -15.56 6.54
CA ILE A 196 -12.04 -15.41 6.73
C ILE A 196 -11.72 -15.56 8.21
N LYS A 197 -10.83 -16.51 8.54
CA LYS A 197 -10.38 -16.72 9.92
C LYS A 197 -9.78 -15.43 10.50
N GLY A 198 -10.31 -15.00 11.64
CA GLY A 198 -9.86 -13.78 12.32
C GLY A 198 -10.70 -12.53 12.06
N PHE A 199 -11.78 -12.65 11.24
CA PHE A 199 -12.82 -11.65 11.17
C PHE A 199 -13.97 -12.01 12.09
N GLY A 200 -14.04 -11.33 13.25
CA GLY A 200 -15.19 -11.47 14.15
C GLY A 200 -16.40 -10.68 13.65
N PHE A 201 -17.59 -11.18 13.98
CA PHE A 201 -18.88 -10.56 13.61
C PHE A 201 -18.93 -9.06 13.94
N MET A 202 -18.42 -8.63 15.09
CA MET A 202 -18.43 -7.23 15.52
C MET A 202 -17.68 -6.30 14.54
N THR A 203 -16.54 -6.74 14.02
CA THR A 203 -15.79 -5.97 13.02
C THR A 203 -16.56 -5.89 11.71
N VAL A 204 -17.14 -7.00 11.28
CA VAL A 204 -17.92 -7.08 10.03
C VAL A 204 -19.20 -6.25 10.13
N ASP A 205 -19.91 -6.31 11.27
CA ASP A 205 -21.12 -5.50 11.51
C ASP A 205 -20.81 -3.99 11.53
N SER A 206 -19.66 -3.60 12.08
CA SER A 206 -19.19 -2.20 12.04
C SER A 206 -18.99 -1.71 10.59
N ILE A 207 -18.41 -2.54 9.74
CA ILE A 207 -18.24 -2.24 8.31
C ILE A 207 -19.62 -2.17 7.65
N ALA A 208 -20.50 -3.15 7.89
CA ALA A 208 -21.82 -3.23 7.30
C ALA A 208 -22.71 -2.01 7.63
N ARG A 209 -22.67 -1.53 8.87
CA ARG A 209 -23.40 -0.34 9.30
C ARG A 209 -22.99 0.92 8.54
N LYS A 210 -21.69 1.13 8.34
CA LYS A 210 -21.18 2.30 7.63
C LYS A 210 -21.36 2.21 6.11
N THR A 211 -21.38 1.01 5.55
CA THR A 211 -21.63 0.80 4.11
C THR A 211 -23.10 0.88 3.72
N LYS A 212 -24.01 1.12 4.68
CA LYS A 212 -25.45 1.11 4.49
C LYS A 212 -25.98 -0.20 3.87
N VAL A 213 -25.25 -1.29 4.02
CA VAL A 213 -25.73 -2.62 3.67
C VAL A 213 -26.89 -2.97 4.58
N SER A 214 -27.97 -3.49 3.99
CA SER A 214 -29.24 -3.72 4.67
C SER A 214 -29.09 -4.35 6.06
N LEU A 215 -29.69 -3.72 7.06
CA LEU A 215 -29.77 -4.22 8.44
C LEU A 215 -30.49 -5.57 8.55
N LYS A 216 -31.11 -6.05 7.47
CA LYS A 216 -31.88 -7.31 7.39
C LYS A 216 -31.08 -8.45 6.75
N HIS A 217 -29.74 -8.39 6.73
CA HIS A 217 -28.94 -9.49 6.19
C HIS A 217 -29.10 -10.75 7.06
N PRO A 218 -29.35 -11.96 6.48
CA PRO A 218 -29.64 -13.19 7.23
C PRO A 218 -28.59 -13.54 8.28
N MET A 219 -27.31 -13.34 7.99
CA MET A 219 -26.18 -13.61 8.91
C MET A 219 -26.14 -12.72 10.16
N ARG A 220 -27.02 -11.74 10.28
CA ARG A 220 -27.08 -10.86 11.46
C ARG A 220 -27.91 -11.45 12.60
N TYR A 221 -28.71 -12.45 12.30
CA TYR A 221 -29.64 -13.10 13.23
C TYR A 221 -29.28 -14.58 13.51
N SER A 222 -28.10 -15.02 13.09
CA SER A 222 -27.61 -16.42 13.28
C SER A 222 -26.69 -16.50 14.51
#